data_08a6d18fb2ec351249fca0956bc0b383
#
_entry.id   08a6d18fb2ec351249fca0956bc0b383
#
_cell.length_a   1.000
_cell.length_b   1.000
_cell.length_c   1.000
_cell.angle_alpha   90.00
_cell.angle_beta   90.00
_cell.angle_gamma   90.00
#
_symmetry.space_group_name_H-M   'P 1'
#
loop_
_entity.id
_entity.type
_entity.pdbx_description
1 polymer ?
#
loop_
_entity_poly.entity_id
_entity_poly.type
_entity_poly.pdbx_seq_one_letter_code
_entity_poly.pdbx_strand_id
1 'polypeptide(L)' 'LCVNAANADKDLAWIRAHAGAAEVVDRSAETGLLALQGPRATAILARLAAADVAALPRFACAETEVAGRRVLVVD' A
#
# COMPACT_ATOMS: atom_id res chain seq x y z
N LEU A 1 -3.54 6.45 0.01
CA LEU A 1 -4.82 5.75 -0.10
C LEU A 1 -4.74 4.64 -1.14
N CYS A 2 -5.28 3.51 -0.81
CA CYS A 2 -5.41 2.39 -1.72
C CYS A 2 -6.90 2.11 -1.94
N VAL A 3 -7.37 2.37 -3.14
CA VAL A 3 -8.80 2.24 -3.48
C VAL A 3 -9.04 1.04 -4.39
N ASN A 4 -10.29 0.60 -4.47
CA ASN A 4 -10.65 -0.49 -5.37
C ASN A 4 -10.53 -0.07 -6.83
N ALA A 5 -9.95 -0.93 -7.66
CA ALA A 5 -9.71 -0.62 -9.07
C ALA A 5 -10.97 -0.24 -9.84
N ALA A 6 -12.08 -0.91 -9.54
CA ALA A 6 -13.37 -0.67 -10.22
C ALA A 6 -13.92 0.74 -9.98
N ASN A 7 -13.54 1.38 -8.88
CA ASN A 7 -14.00 2.71 -8.47
C ASN A 7 -12.89 3.76 -8.48
N ALA A 8 -11.71 3.46 -9.03
CA ALA A 8 -10.54 4.32 -8.90
C ALA A 8 -10.77 5.72 -9.46
N ASP A 9 -11.34 5.84 -10.65
CA ASP A 9 -11.59 7.14 -11.28
C ASP A 9 -12.60 7.97 -10.49
N LYS A 10 -13.67 7.35 -10.05
CA LYS A 10 -14.71 7.98 -9.24
C LYS A 10 -14.15 8.44 -7.89
N ASP A 11 -13.40 7.59 -7.22
CA ASP A 11 -12.82 7.89 -5.92
C ASP A 11 -11.77 9.00 -6.03
N LEU A 12 -10.94 8.99 -7.06
CA LEU A 12 -9.96 10.03 -7.31
C LEU A 12 -10.63 11.39 -7.53
N ALA A 13 -11.69 11.43 -8.34
CA ALA A 13 -12.43 12.66 -8.60
C ALA A 13 -13.05 13.22 -7.32
N TRP A 14 -13.63 12.35 -6.49
CA TRP A 14 -14.21 12.76 -5.21
C TRP A 14 -13.15 13.30 -4.25
N ILE A 15 -12.03 12.61 -4.12
CA ILE A 15 -10.92 13.02 -3.25
C ILE A 15 -10.39 14.40 -3.70
N ARG A 16 -10.15 14.59 -5.00
CA ARG A 16 -9.69 15.87 -5.53
C ARG A 16 -10.66 17.01 -5.29
N ALA A 17 -11.95 16.74 -5.41
CA ALA A 17 -13.00 17.73 -5.15
C ALA A 17 -13.04 18.17 -3.68
N HIS A 18 -12.61 17.34 -2.75
CA HIS A 18 -12.66 17.58 -1.31
C HIS A 18 -11.28 17.79 -0.67
N ALA A 19 -10.22 17.82 -1.45
CA ALA A 19 -8.86 17.94 -0.93
C ALA A 19 -8.50 19.35 -0.42
N GLY A 20 -9.24 20.37 -0.82
CA GLY A 20 -8.91 21.76 -0.46
C GLY A 20 -7.55 22.16 -1.00
N ALA A 21 -6.63 22.56 -0.12
CA ALA A 21 -5.27 22.94 -0.47
C ALA A 21 -4.30 21.77 -0.55
N ALA A 22 -4.73 20.55 -0.20
CA ALA A 22 -3.87 19.37 -0.24
C ALA A 22 -3.61 18.93 -1.68
N GLU A 23 -2.37 18.51 -1.93
CA GLU A 23 -2.00 17.93 -3.21
C GLU A 23 -2.42 16.46 -3.27
N VAL A 24 -3.12 16.09 -4.34
CA VAL A 24 -3.51 14.70 -4.60
C VAL A 24 -2.79 14.20 -5.85
N VAL A 25 -1.95 13.20 -5.69
CA VAL A 25 -1.15 12.62 -6.77
C VAL A 25 -1.65 11.20 -7.05
N ASP A 26 -1.99 10.92 -8.30
CA ASP A 26 -2.31 9.57 -8.76
C ASP A 26 -1.04 8.89 -9.27
N ARG A 27 -0.63 7.83 -8.58
CA ARG A 27 0.54 7.03 -8.92
C ARG A 27 0.19 5.63 -9.40
N SER A 28 -1.06 5.40 -9.76
CA SER A 28 -1.56 4.09 -10.16
C SER A 28 -0.80 3.48 -11.33
N ALA A 29 -0.45 4.29 -12.32
CA ALA A 29 0.27 3.81 -13.51
C ALA A 29 1.68 3.31 -13.22
N GLU A 30 2.29 3.77 -12.13
CA GLU A 30 3.66 3.42 -11.72
C GLU A 30 3.70 2.28 -10.70
N THR A 31 2.55 1.83 -10.20
CA THR A 31 2.47 0.98 -9.02
C THR A 31 1.68 -0.28 -9.31
N GLY A 32 2.25 -1.43 -9.00
CA GLY A 32 1.54 -2.70 -8.95
C GLY A 32 1.06 -2.98 -7.53
N LEU A 33 0.00 -3.74 -7.39
CA LEU A 33 -0.52 -4.16 -6.09
C LEU A 33 -0.54 -5.67 -6.00
N LEU A 34 0.07 -6.20 -4.94
CA LEU A 34 0.04 -7.61 -4.62
C LEU A 34 -0.59 -7.80 -3.24
N ALA A 35 -1.49 -8.75 -3.11
CA ALA A 35 -2.07 -9.12 -1.83
C ALA A 35 -1.46 -10.44 -1.36
N LEU A 36 -0.79 -10.42 -0.21
CA LEU A 36 -0.28 -11.59 0.46
C LEU A 36 -1.15 -11.85 1.69
N GLN A 37 -1.94 -12.90 1.65
CA GLN A 37 -3.00 -13.16 2.64
C GLN A 37 -2.96 -14.59 3.14
N GLY A 38 -3.44 -14.78 4.36
CA GLY A 38 -3.52 -16.09 4.99
C GLY A 38 -2.84 -16.12 6.36
N PRO A 39 -3.01 -17.22 7.11
CA PRO A 39 -2.51 -17.31 8.49
C PRO A 39 -0.98 -17.23 8.60
N ARG A 40 -0.25 -17.52 7.52
CA ARG A 40 1.22 -17.44 7.50
C ARG A 40 1.76 -16.26 6.70
N ALA A 41 0.92 -15.35 6.25
CA ALA A 41 1.33 -14.25 5.38
C ALA A 41 2.41 -13.38 6.03
N THR A 42 2.21 -12.97 7.28
CA THR A 42 3.16 -12.15 8.02
C THR A 42 4.50 -12.85 8.21
N ALA A 43 4.48 -14.14 8.55
CA ALA A 43 5.71 -14.92 8.74
C ALA A 43 6.49 -15.06 7.43
N ILE A 44 5.81 -15.26 6.31
CA ILE A 44 6.42 -15.36 4.99
C ILE A 44 7.04 -14.02 4.60
N LEU A 45 6.31 -12.94 4.74
CA LEU A 45 6.77 -11.61 4.40
C LEU A 45 7.97 -11.19 5.26
N ALA A 46 7.94 -11.48 6.55
CA ALA A 46 9.01 -11.15 7.48
C ALA A 46 10.36 -11.76 7.08
N ARG A 47 10.36 -12.91 6.40
CA ARG A 47 11.58 -13.57 5.91
C ARG A 47 12.18 -12.87 4.70
N LEU A 48 11.40 -12.10 3.96
CA LEU A 48 11.79 -11.46 2.71
C LEU A 48 12.00 -9.95 2.88
N ALA A 49 11.39 -9.36 3.90
CA ALA A 49 11.43 -7.92 4.12
C ALA A 49 12.65 -7.49 4.95
N ALA A 50 13.19 -6.32 4.64
CA ALA A 50 14.29 -5.73 5.39
C ALA A 50 13.83 -5.14 6.73
N ALA A 51 12.59 -4.63 6.80
CA ALA A 51 12.03 -4.09 8.03
C ALA A 51 11.26 -5.15 8.81
N ASP A 52 11.02 -4.90 10.11
CA ASP A 52 10.18 -5.76 10.94
C ASP A 52 8.70 -5.54 10.64
N VAL A 53 8.23 -6.18 9.58
CA VAL A 53 6.83 -6.07 9.16
C VAL A 53 5.87 -6.77 10.13
N ALA A 54 6.36 -7.72 10.93
CA ALA A 54 5.53 -8.40 11.92
C ALA A 54 5.11 -7.47 13.06
N ALA A 55 5.89 -6.43 13.34
CA ALA A 55 5.58 -5.42 14.34
C ALA A 55 4.69 -4.29 13.82
N LEU A 56 4.37 -4.29 12.53
CA LEU A 56 3.57 -3.22 11.91
C LEU A 56 2.15 -3.24 12.47
N PRO A 57 1.67 -2.14 13.08
CA PRO A 57 0.30 -2.08 13.59
C PRO A 57 -0.72 -2.21 12.46
N ARG A 58 -1.91 -2.69 12.81
CA ARG A 58 -3.02 -2.76 11.86
C ARG A 58 -3.31 -1.39 11.27
N PHE A 59 -3.56 -1.34 9.95
CA PHE A 59 -3.77 -0.14 9.16
C PHE A 59 -2.56 0.78 9.04
N ALA A 60 -1.40 0.37 9.53
CA ALA A 60 -0.16 1.10 9.32
C ALA A 60 0.48 0.71 7.99
N CYS A 61 1.43 1.51 7.56
CA CYS A 61 2.22 1.23 6.37
C CYS A 61 3.69 1.58 6.60
N ALA A 62 4.57 0.94 5.84
CA ALA A 62 6.00 1.21 5.90
C ALA A 62 6.63 1.01 4.52
N GLU A 63 7.56 1.88 4.18
CA GLU A 63 8.41 1.67 3.02
C GLU A 63 9.58 0.77 3.42
N THR A 64 9.83 -0.27 2.65
CA THR A 64 10.91 -1.23 2.90
C THR A 64 11.33 -1.92 1.62
N GLU A 65 12.28 -2.83 1.74
CA GLU A 65 12.65 -3.73 0.65
C GLU A 65 12.13 -5.13 0.93
N VAL A 66 11.54 -5.75 -0.08
CA VAL A 66 11.09 -7.13 -0.05
C VAL A 66 11.74 -7.84 -1.23
N ALA A 67 12.47 -8.90 -0.95
CA ALA A 67 13.22 -9.67 -1.96
C ALA A 67 14.10 -8.77 -2.86
N GLY A 68 14.73 -7.75 -2.28
CA GLY A 68 15.60 -6.81 -3.00
C GLY A 68 14.87 -5.72 -3.78
N ARG A 69 13.57 -5.63 -3.68
CA ARG A 69 12.76 -4.60 -4.35
C ARG A 69 12.16 -3.63 -3.34
N ARG A 70 12.18 -2.36 -3.69
CA ARG A 70 11.56 -1.32 -2.87
C ARG A 70 10.05 -1.39 -2.98
N VAL A 71 9.37 -1.46 -1.85
CA VAL A 71 7.91 -1.58 -1.78
C VAL A 71 7.34 -0.76 -0.64
N LEU A 72 6.04 -0.49 -0.72
CA LEU A 72 5.23 -0.01 0.39
C LEU A 72 4.41 -1.19 0.92
N VAL A 73 4.65 -1.56 2.16
CA VAL A 73 3.86 -2.60 2.84
C VAL A 73 2.74 -1.93 3.62
N VAL A 74 1.53 -2.39 3.41
CA VAL A 74 0.32 -1.87 4.08
C VAL A 74 -0.37 -3.03 4.78
N ASP A 75 -0.70 -2.85 6.05
CA ASP A 75 -1.44 -3.85 6.81
C ASP A 75 -2.95 -3.54 6.83
#